data_dac5ea0d713a3b332693badb991e0f55
#
_entry.id   dac5ea0d713a3b332693badb991e0f55
#
_cell.length_a   1.000
_cell.length_b   1.000
_cell.length_c   1.000
_cell.angle_alpha   90.00
_cell.angle_beta   90.00
_cell.angle_gamma   90.00
#
_symmetry.space_group_name_H-M   'P 1'
#
loop_
_entity.id
_entity.type
_entity.pdbx_description
1 polymer ?
#
loop_
_entity_poly.entity_id
_entity_poly.type
_entity_poly.pdbx_seq_one_letter_code
_entity_poly.pdbx_strand_id
1 'polypeptide(L)'
;KLTKSVDNVILMCYNNSRKELIQVITEFGKALRKLRIDRGETLKIMADNLEMTSSYLSAIECGKRNIPTDLIERLTSIYKLDVNEQQELSVAYDKSLSSVAIELSESNDCKRDLALQFARKFDDIDDELANQIIKFLNRNRGDKN
;
A
#
# COMPACT_ATOMS: atom_id res chain seq x y z
N LYS A 1 12.71 -46.69 14.29
CA LYS A 1 13.47 -45.56 13.66
C LYS A 1 12.76 -44.99 12.41
N LEU A 2 11.44 -45.00 12.35
CA LEU A 2 10.65 -44.55 11.17
C LEU A 2 9.59 -43.47 11.50
N THR A 3 9.60 -42.91 12.71
CA THR A 3 8.58 -41.95 13.18
C THR A 3 8.94 -40.49 13.02
N LYS A 4 10.20 -40.12 12.71
CA LYS A 4 10.62 -38.73 12.59
C LYS A 4 10.39 -38.09 11.21
N SER A 5 10.11 -38.89 10.17
CA SER A 5 9.95 -38.37 8.80
C SER A 5 8.52 -37.89 8.48
N VAL A 6 7.53 -38.54 9.09
CA VAL A 6 6.11 -38.26 8.82
C VAL A 6 5.65 -36.97 9.53
N ASP A 7 6.12 -36.76 10.76
CA ASP A 7 5.78 -35.57 11.54
C ASP A 7 6.33 -34.29 10.91
N ASN A 8 7.50 -34.38 10.27
CA ASN A 8 8.13 -33.23 9.61
C ASN A 8 7.43 -32.88 8.29
N VAL A 9 6.93 -33.88 7.56
CA VAL A 9 6.15 -33.65 6.33
C VAL A 9 4.76 -33.08 6.66
N ILE A 10 4.11 -33.61 7.70
CA ILE A 10 2.81 -33.11 8.16
C ILE A 10 2.94 -31.68 8.69
N LEU A 11 3.99 -31.38 9.46
CA LEU A 11 4.25 -30.03 9.97
C LEU A 11 4.58 -29.05 8.82
N MET A 12 5.30 -29.51 7.80
CA MET A 12 5.64 -28.72 6.61
C MET A 12 4.41 -28.44 5.73
N CYS A 13 3.54 -29.43 5.53
CA CYS A 13 2.26 -29.26 4.85
C CYS A 13 1.30 -28.37 5.66
N TYR A 14 1.25 -28.52 6.97
CA TYR A 14 0.43 -27.72 7.86
C TYR A 14 0.88 -26.23 7.88
N ASN A 15 2.20 -26.00 7.92
CA ASN A 15 2.75 -24.64 7.86
C ASN A 15 2.58 -23.99 6.48
N ASN A 16 2.66 -24.78 5.39
CA ASN A 16 2.46 -24.25 4.05
C ASN A 16 0.99 -23.91 3.79
N SER A 17 0.05 -24.76 4.24
CA SER A 17 -1.38 -24.49 4.16
C SER A 17 -1.81 -23.30 5.03
N ARG A 18 -1.16 -23.07 6.18
CA ARG A 18 -1.41 -21.87 7.00
C ARG A 18 -0.83 -20.60 6.38
N LYS A 19 0.29 -20.67 5.67
CA LYS A 19 0.83 -19.51 4.93
C LYS A 19 -0.10 -19.05 3.82
N GLU A 20 -0.83 -19.95 3.16
CA GLU A 20 -1.84 -19.58 2.17
C GLU A 20 -3.11 -18.98 2.78
N LEU A 21 -3.42 -19.29 4.05
CA LEU A 21 -4.61 -18.78 4.74
C LEU A 21 -4.36 -17.47 5.51
N ILE A 22 -3.11 -17.08 5.74
CA ILE A 22 -2.82 -15.75 6.28
C ILE A 22 -2.90 -14.78 5.11
N GLN A 23 -4.06 -14.23 4.86
CA GLN A 23 -4.19 -13.06 4.00
C GLN A 23 -3.40 -11.93 4.66
N VAL A 24 -2.23 -11.63 4.09
CA VAL A 24 -1.44 -10.48 4.51
C VAL A 24 -2.25 -9.24 4.14
N ILE A 25 -2.72 -8.55 5.18
CA ILE A 25 -3.48 -7.32 5.02
C ILE A 25 -2.49 -6.18 4.94
N THR A 26 -2.61 -5.31 3.93
CA THR A 26 -1.79 -4.12 3.78
C THR A 26 -2.10 -3.09 4.88
N GLU A 27 -1.24 -2.10 5.08
CA GLU A 27 -1.51 -1.01 6.02
C GLU A 27 -2.79 -0.25 5.63
N PHE A 28 -3.00 -0.01 4.34
CA PHE A 28 -4.25 0.57 3.84
C PHE A 28 -5.47 -0.33 4.12
N GLY A 29 -5.32 -1.63 3.93
CA GLY A 29 -6.37 -2.60 4.26
C GLY A 29 -6.72 -2.60 5.75
N LYS A 30 -5.74 -2.43 6.64
CA LYS A 30 -5.97 -2.28 8.08
C LYS A 30 -6.74 -0.98 8.37
N ALA A 31 -6.36 0.12 7.74
CA ALA A 31 -7.03 1.41 7.90
C ALA A 31 -8.49 1.36 7.40
N LEU A 32 -8.74 0.73 6.25
CA LEU A 32 -10.10 0.50 5.74
C LEU A 32 -10.94 -0.35 6.70
N ARG A 33 -10.38 -1.41 7.26
CA ARG A 33 -11.07 -2.26 8.25
C ARG A 33 -11.41 -1.50 9.53
N LYS A 34 -10.47 -0.70 10.03
CA LYS A 34 -10.69 0.18 11.18
C LYS A 34 -11.86 1.12 10.90
N LEU A 35 -11.81 1.87 9.80
CA LEU A 35 -12.87 2.79 9.40
C LEU A 35 -14.24 2.08 9.33
N ARG A 36 -14.29 0.91 8.72
CA ARG A 36 -15.53 0.13 8.58
C ARG A 36 -16.08 -0.32 9.94
N ILE A 37 -15.22 -0.78 10.85
CA ILE A 37 -15.61 -1.17 12.21
C ILE A 37 -16.16 0.04 12.97
N ASP A 38 -15.48 1.18 12.89
CA ASP A 38 -15.86 2.42 13.56
C ASP A 38 -17.22 2.95 13.07
N ARG A 39 -17.58 2.67 11.81
CA ARG A 39 -18.87 3.03 11.20
C ARG A 39 -19.94 1.91 11.36
N GLY A 40 -19.61 0.77 11.97
CA GLY A 40 -20.51 -0.37 12.14
C GLY A 40 -20.91 -1.06 10.84
N GLU A 41 -20.09 -0.97 9.79
CA GLU A 41 -20.36 -1.50 8.47
C GLU A 41 -19.71 -2.86 8.21
N THR A 42 -20.35 -3.66 7.37
CA THR A 42 -19.77 -4.87 6.80
C THR A 42 -18.95 -4.53 5.55
N LEU A 43 -18.06 -5.45 5.13
CA LEU A 43 -17.32 -5.31 3.88
C LEU A 43 -18.24 -5.08 2.67
N LYS A 44 -19.42 -5.73 2.68
CA LYS A 44 -20.41 -5.60 1.61
C LYS A 44 -20.98 -4.18 1.58
N ILE A 45 -21.39 -3.64 2.72
CA ILE A 45 -21.97 -2.28 2.81
C ILE A 45 -20.94 -1.25 2.34
N MET A 46 -19.70 -1.32 2.83
CA MET A 46 -18.66 -0.40 2.38
C MET A 46 -18.39 -0.52 0.88
N ALA A 47 -18.35 -1.73 0.33
CA ALA A 47 -18.15 -1.94 -1.09
C ALA A 47 -19.31 -1.36 -1.92
N ASP A 48 -20.56 -1.58 -1.49
CA ASP A 48 -21.75 -1.02 -2.14
C ASP A 48 -21.70 0.52 -2.11
N ASN A 49 -21.35 1.14 -0.98
CA ASN A 49 -21.18 2.59 -0.84
C ASN A 49 -20.10 3.15 -1.77
N LEU A 50 -19.05 2.37 -2.02
CA LEU A 50 -17.94 2.71 -2.92
C LEU A 50 -18.21 2.29 -4.37
N GLU A 51 -19.41 1.83 -4.70
CA GLU A 51 -19.79 1.36 -6.05
C GLU A 51 -18.82 0.31 -6.61
N MET A 52 -18.39 -0.62 -5.76
CA MET A 52 -17.50 -1.72 -6.14
C MET A 52 -17.97 -3.05 -5.57
N THR A 53 -17.40 -4.16 -6.06
CA THR A 53 -17.72 -5.49 -5.51
C THR A 53 -16.96 -5.73 -4.20
N SER A 54 -17.56 -6.51 -3.28
CA SER A 54 -16.89 -6.93 -2.03
C SER A 54 -15.60 -7.68 -2.30
N SER A 55 -15.56 -8.48 -3.39
CA SER A 55 -14.34 -9.21 -3.80
C SER A 55 -13.22 -8.27 -4.24
N TYR A 56 -13.56 -7.18 -4.94
CA TYR A 56 -12.58 -6.18 -5.36
C TYR A 56 -12.04 -5.39 -4.16
N LEU A 57 -12.92 -4.94 -3.26
CA LEU A 57 -12.52 -4.25 -2.03
C LEU A 57 -11.64 -5.14 -1.15
N SER A 58 -12.00 -6.43 -0.99
CA SER A 58 -11.18 -7.42 -0.28
C SER A 58 -9.81 -7.61 -0.93
N ALA A 59 -9.73 -7.60 -2.26
CA ALA A 59 -8.47 -7.72 -2.98
C ALA A 59 -7.57 -6.49 -2.79
N ILE A 60 -8.15 -5.28 -2.69
CA ILE A 60 -7.44 -4.06 -2.31
C ILE A 60 -6.92 -4.16 -0.87
N GLU A 61 -7.76 -4.55 0.10
CA GLU A 61 -7.35 -4.71 1.49
C GLU A 61 -6.14 -5.65 1.65
N CYS A 62 -6.07 -6.68 0.80
CA CYS A 62 -5.00 -7.69 0.82
C CYS A 62 -3.82 -7.38 -0.12
N GLY A 63 -3.81 -6.22 -0.79
CA GLY A 63 -2.73 -5.84 -1.73
C GLY A 63 -2.69 -6.67 -3.01
N LYS A 64 -3.74 -7.45 -3.31
CA LYS A 64 -3.86 -8.24 -4.56
C LYS A 64 -4.29 -7.40 -5.76
N ARG A 65 -4.78 -6.20 -5.51
CA ARG A 65 -5.17 -5.19 -6.51
C ARG A 65 -4.62 -3.84 -6.10
N ASN A 66 -4.24 -3.05 -7.09
CA ASN A 66 -3.82 -1.67 -6.88
C ASN A 66 -4.96 -0.86 -6.27
N ILE A 67 -4.60 0.06 -5.40
CA ILE A 67 -5.53 1.00 -4.78
C ILE A 67 -5.83 2.08 -5.83
N PRO A 68 -7.10 2.32 -6.19
CA PRO A 68 -7.46 3.42 -7.09
C PRO A 68 -7.03 4.77 -6.51
N THR A 69 -6.53 5.66 -7.35
CA THR A 69 -6.00 6.97 -6.93
C THR A 69 -7.07 7.88 -6.35
N ASP A 70 -8.31 7.72 -6.76
CA ASP A 70 -9.48 8.47 -6.31
C ASP A 70 -10.14 7.89 -5.05
N LEU A 71 -9.67 6.74 -4.56
CA LEU A 71 -10.35 6.01 -3.48
C LEU A 71 -10.37 6.79 -2.17
N ILE A 72 -9.31 7.51 -1.82
CA ILE A 72 -9.25 8.32 -0.60
C ILE A 72 -10.25 9.47 -0.67
N GLU A 73 -10.36 10.14 -1.83
CA GLU A 73 -11.32 11.24 -2.04
C GLU A 73 -12.75 10.73 -1.91
N ARG A 74 -13.06 9.56 -2.50
CA ARG A 74 -14.37 8.93 -2.40
C ARG A 74 -14.72 8.56 -0.96
N LEU A 75 -13.77 7.93 -0.23
CA LEU A 75 -13.93 7.62 1.19
C LEU A 75 -14.17 8.90 2.00
N THR A 76 -13.41 9.95 1.74
CA THR A 76 -13.57 11.25 2.41
C THR A 76 -14.97 11.83 2.18
N SER A 77 -15.45 11.81 0.95
CA SER A 77 -16.75 12.33 0.57
C SER A 77 -17.91 11.54 1.21
N ILE A 78 -17.85 10.20 1.13
CA ILE A 78 -18.92 9.30 1.60
C ILE A 78 -18.99 9.29 3.12
N TYR A 79 -17.84 9.15 3.79
CA TYR A 79 -17.78 8.99 5.25
C TYR A 79 -17.54 10.32 5.99
N LYS A 80 -17.40 11.44 5.27
CA LYS A 80 -17.14 12.78 5.82
C LYS A 80 -15.94 12.76 6.78
N LEU A 81 -14.84 12.20 6.33
CA LEU A 81 -13.64 12.01 7.12
C LEU A 81 -13.07 13.35 7.56
N ASP A 82 -12.65 13.45 8.80
CA ASP A 82 -11.92 14.60 9.29
C ASP A 82 -10.45 14.61 8.78
N VAL A 83 -9.73 15.69 9.04
CA VAL A 83 -8.36 15.88 8.57
C VAL A 83 -7.41 14.78 9.09
N ASN A 84 -7.63 14.31 10.31
CA ASN A 84 -6.78 13.28 10.93
C ASN A 84 -7.05 11.92 10.29
N GLU A 85 -8.33 11.55 10.10
CA GLU A 85 -8.73 10.31 9.43
C GLU A 85 -8.21 10.26 7.99
N GLN A 86 -8.27 11.38 7.26
CA GLN A 86 -7.70 11.50 5.91
C GLN A 86 -6.18 11.31 5.91
N GLN A 87 -5.50 11.93 6.87
CA GLN A 87 -4.04 11.79 7.00
C GLN A 87 -3.64 10.36 7.34
N GLU A 88 -4.34 9.68 8.25
CA GLU A 88 -4.11 8.26 8.57
C GLU A 88 -4.25 7.38 7.31
N LEU A 89 -5.30 7.59 6.52
CA LEU A 89 -5.53 6.84 5.27
C LEU A 89 -4.46 7.14 4.22
N SER A 90 -4.03 8.41 4.07
CA SER A 90 -2.99 8.80 3.12
C SER A 90 -1.65 8.16 3.47
N VAL A 91 -1.24 8.19 4.74
CA VAL A 91 -0.01 7.53 5.20
C VAL A 91 -0.07 6.02 5.00
N ALA A 92 -1.23 5.41 5.27
CA ALA A 92 -1.43 3.97 5.07
C ALA A 92 -1.42 3.59 3.57
N TYR A 93 -1.96 4.46 2.70
CA TYR A 93 -1.90 4.33 1.25
C TYR A 93 -0.45 4.31 0.77
N ASP A 94 0.34 5.32 1.13
CA ASP A 94 1.75 5.43 0.73
C ASP A 94 2.57 4.19 1.13
N LYS A 95 2.35 3.67 2.35
CA LYS A 95 3.01 2.45 2.85
C LYS A 95 2.57 1.17 2.15
N SER A 96 1.43 1.20 1.46
CA SER A 96 0.86 0.04 0.77
C SER A 96 1.12 0.04 -0.73
N LEU A 97 1.74 1.10 -1.27
CA LEU A 97 2.12 1.15 -2.68
C LEU A 97 3.25 0.16 -2.95
N SER A 98 3.05 -0.69 -3.96
CA SER A 98 4.07 -1.61 -4.47
C SER A 98 4.90 -1.02 -5.62
N SER A 99 4.41 0.08 -6.21
CA SER A 99 5.08 0.77 -7.32
C SER A 99 4.68 2.24 -7.35
N VAL A 100 5.56 3.08 -7.84
CA VAL A 100 5.32 4.50 -8.12
C VAL A 100 5.60 4.76 -9.59
N ALA A 101 4.68 5.42 -10.29
CA ALA A 101 4.88 5.84 -11.67
C ALA A 101 5.17 7.34 -11.71
N ILE A 102 6.16 7.73 -12.52
CA ILE A 102 6.50 9.12 -12.80
C ILE A 102 6.23 9.40 -14.27
N GLU A 103 5.32 10.32 -14.56
CA GLU A 103 5.02 10.74 -15.92
C GLU A 103 6.13 11.67 -16.44
N LEU A 104 6.71 11.31 -17.58
CA LEU A 104 7.87 12.02 -18.15
C LEU A 104 7.53 12.79 -19.44
N SER A 105 6.28 12.75 -19.93
CA SER A 105 5.88 13.36 -21.20
C SER A 105 6.17 14.85 -21.26
N GLU A 106 5.93 15.58 -20.17
CA GLU A 106 6.15 17.03 -20.06
C GLU A 106 7.45 17.41 -19.34
N SER A 107 8.30 16.43 -19.06
CA SER A 107 9.56 16.65 -18.35
C SER A 107 10.65 17.13 -19.31
N ASN A 108 11.45 18.11 -18.87
CA ASN A 108 12.67 18.48 -19.58
C ASN A 108 13.71 17.35 -19.54
N ASP A 109 14.73 17.43 -20.40
CA ASP A 109 15.74 16.38 -20.54
C ASP A 109 16.45 16.06 -19.23
N CYS A 110 16.77 17.08 -18.42
CA CYS A 110 17.44 16.90 -17.13
C CYS A 110 16.60 16.08 -16.14
N LYS A 111 15.28 16.35 -16.03
CA LYS A 111 14.39 15.61 -15.17
C LYS A 111 14.17 14.18 -15.66
N ARG A 112 14.10 14.02 -16.98
CA ARG A 112 13.99 12.70 -17.62
C ARG A 112 15.22 11.84 -17.32
N ASP A 113 16.42 12.41 -17.51
CA ASP A 113 17.66 11.73 -17.20
C ASP A 113 17.79 11.36 -15.73
N LEU A 114 17.40 12.28 -14.83
CA LEU A 114 17.38 12.01 -13.39
C LEU A 114 16.48 10.81 -13.06
N ALA A 115 15.24 10.80 -13.57
CA ALA A 115 14.30 9.72 -13.30
C ALA A 115 14.81 8.36 -13.84
N LEU A 116 15.38 8.34 -15.04
CA LEU A 116 15.94 7.13 -15.64
C LEU A 116 17.17 6.63 -14.88
N GLN A 117 18.08 7.51 -14.46
CA GLN A 117 19.25 7.12 -13.68
C GLN A 117 18.84 6.64 -12.29
N PHE A 118 17.89 7.31 -11.65
CA PHE A 118 17.36 6.89 -10.36
C PHE A 118 16.74 5.49 -10.43
N ALA A 119 15.88 5.25 -11.45
CA ALA A 119 15.25 3.94 -11.63
C ALA A 119 16.27 2.80 -11.86
N ARG A 120 17.36 3.08 -12.62
CA ARG A 120 18.43 2.09 -12.89
C ARG A 120 19.28 1.77 -11.68
N LYS A 121 19.41 2.71 -10.76
CA LYS A 121 20.27 2.62 -9.58
C LYS A 121 19.50 2.35 -8.30
N PHE A 122 18.17 2.22 -8.38
CA PHE A 122 17.30 2.13 -7.22
C PHE A 122 17.67 0.96 -6.30
N ASP A 123 17.96 -0.21 -6.88
CA ASP A 123 18.32 -1.40 -6.11
C ASP A 123 19.71 -1.33 -5.45
N ASP A 124 20.59 -0.44 -5.95
CA ASP A 124 21.94 -0.20 -5.41
C ASP A 124 21.93 0.84 -4.24
N ILE A 125 20.80 1.50 -3.99
CA ILE A 125 20.67 2.55 -2.95
C ILE A 125 20.48 1.88 -1.59
N ASP A 126 21.42 2.07 -0.69
CA ASP A 126 21.28 1.67 0.71
C ASP A 126 20.43 2.66 1.53
N ASP A 127 20.08 2.28 2.76
CA ASP A 127 19.23 3.10 3.63
C ASP A 127 19.87 4.45 4.00
N GLU A 128 21.18 4.53 4.08
CA GLU A 128 21.90 5.77 4.41
C GLU A 128 21.80 6.76 3.26
N LEU A 129 22.11 6.34 2.04
CA LEU A 129 21.99 7.14 0.83
C LEU A 129 20.53 7.53 0.56
N ALA A 130 19.58 6.61 0.76
CA ALA A 130 18.14 6.89 0.64
C ALA A 130 17.74 8.04 1.57
N ASN A 131 18.15 8.01 2.85
CA ASN A 131 17.87 9.05 3.81
C ASN A 131 18.51 10.40 3.44
N GLN A 132 19.71 10.40 2.85
CA GLN A 132 20.36 11.62 2.37
C GLN A 132 19.59 12.25 1.21
N ILE A 133 19.16 11.43 0.23
CA ILE A 133 18.33 11.87 -0.90
C ILE A 133 17.01 12.47 -0.40
N ILE A 134 16.31 11.80 0.50
CA ILE A 134 15.06 12.27 1.09
C ILE A 134 15.26 13.63 1.78
N LYS A 135 16.30 13.77 2.59
CA LYS A 135 16.64 15.04 3.26
C LYS A 135 16.92 16.15 2.24
N PHE A 136 17.64 15.86 1.17
CA PHE A 136 17.92 16.82 0.09
C PHE A 136 16.65 17.28 -0.61
N LEU A 137 15.76 16.36 -0.95
CA LEU A 137 14.49 16.67 -1.62
C LEU A 137 13.57 17.51 -0.72
N ASN A 138 13.52 17.22 0.57
CA ASN A 138 12.72 17.97 1.53
C ASN A 138 13.27 19.39 1.80
N ARG A 139 14.59 19.58 1.75
CA ARG A 139 15.24 20.89 1.94
C ARG A 139 14.84 21.90 0.85
N ASN A 140 14.68 21.42 -0.38
CA ASN A 140 14.29 22.26 -1.53
C ASN A 140 12.78 22.55 -1.61
N ARG A 141 11.97 22.02 -0.70
CA ARG A 141 10.54 22.34 -0.61
C ARG A 141 10.25 23.64 0.14
N GLY A 142 11.21 24.13 0.94
CA GLY A 142 11.06 25.33 1.78
C GLY A 142 11.21 26.67 1.08
N ASP A 143 11.71 26.72 -0.17
CA ASP A 143 12.07 27.98 -0.85
C ASP A 143 11.08 28.41 -1.96
N LYS A 144 9.86 27.90 -1.93
CA LYS A 144 8.78 28.36 -2.82
C LYS A 144 7.65 28.97 -2.01
N ASN A 145 7.93 30.13 -1.46
CA ASN A 145 6.93 31.13 -1.05
C ASN A 145 7.07 32.37 -1.90
#